data_4eed133b6c965ee343a6755c55624259
#
_entry.id   4eed133b6c965ee343a6755c55624259
#
_cell.length_a   1.000
_cell.length_b   1.000
_cell.length_c   1.000
_cell.angle_alpha   90.00
_cell.angle_beta   90.00
_cell.angle_gamma   90.00
#
_symmetry.space_group_name_H-M   'P 1'
#
loop_
_entity.id
_entity.type
_entity.pdbx_description
1 polymer ?
#
loop_
_entity_poly.entity_id
_entity_poly.type
_entity_poly.pdbx_seq_one_letter_code
_entity_poly.pdbx_strand_id
1 'polypeptide(L)'
;MSFLRKDKKIIVYTAKECAFLAVFVAILIAVQTVLSAVPGVELVTVLFVSYSFVAGAKRGMFAATAFSLLRQLVFGFSPTVLILYLIYYNLLTLTFGLFGRRIDIKGKHLPIIVGMACVGTVFFTGIDCVLTPLWYQYNQKAALLYAYAALPFMIPQLICTAVSVAALFFPLIKTFKLALKSIL
;
A
#
# COMPACT_ATOMS: atom_id res chain seq x y z
N MET A 1 -15.41 -7.90 -21.98
CA MET A 1 -14.51 -7.57 -20.87
C MET A 1 -14.89 -6.22 -20.23
N SER A 2 -16.20 -6.01 -20.07
CA SER A 2 -16.84 -4.74 -19.66
C SER A 2 -17.56 -4.84 -18.31
N PHE A 3 -17.25 -5.81 -17.45
CA PHE A 3 -18.07 -6.18 -16.32
C PHE A 3 -17.94 -5.30 -15.07
N LEU A 4 -16.89 -4.47 -14.98
CA LEU A 4 -16.66 -3.61 -13.82
C LEU A 4 -16.88 -2.10 -14.11
N ARG A 5 -17.43 -1.76 -15.28
CA ARG A 5 -17.50 -0.36 -15.76
C ARG A 5 -18.83 0.35 -15.54
N LYS A 6 -19.81 -0.30 -14.97
CA LYS A 6 -21.16 0.29 -14.83
C LYS A 6 -21.68 0.08 -13.40
N ASP A 7 -21.27 0.96 -12.49
CA ASP A 7 -22.21 1.36 -11.43
C ASP A 7 -21.68 2.58 -10.68
N LYS A 8 -22.30 3.73 -11.00
CA LYS A 8 -22.38 4.93 -10.16
C LYS A 8 -23.38 4.70 -9.01
N LYS A 9 -23.41 3.53 -8.42
CA LYS A 9 -24.25 3.30 -7.23
C LYS A 9 -23.48 3.71 -6.00
N ILE A 10 -24.17 4.39 -5.10
CA ILE A 10 -23.78 4.65 -3.72
C ILE A 10 -23.12 3.38 -3.20
N ILE A 11 -21.88 3.50 -2.73
CA ILE A 11 -21.12 2.34 -2.26
C ILE A 11 -21.76 1.91 -0.92
N VAL A 12 -22.76 1.06 -1.01
CA VAL A 12 -23.23 0.29 0.13
C VAL A 12 -22.36 -0.96 0.16
N TYR A 13 -21.44 -1.03 1.11
CA TYR A 13 -20.65 -2.24 1.32
C TYR A 13 -21.59 -3.35 1.80
N THR A 14 -21.61 -4.45 1.08
CA THR A 14 -22.31 -5.64 1.54
C THR A 14 -21.55 -6.26 2.73
N ALA A 15 -22.26 -7.05 3.56
CA ALA A 15 -21.61 -7.77 4.66
C ALA A 15 -20.45 -8.65 4.18
N LYS A 16 -20.57 -9.24 2.99
CA LYS A 16 -19.50 -10.03 2.35
C LYS A 16 -18.29 -9.19 1.99
N GLU A 17 -18.50 -7.97 1.47
CA GLU A 17 -17.40 -7.04 1.17
C GLU A 17 -16.68 -6.59 2.44
N CYS A 18 -17.43 -6.30 3.51
CA CYS A 18 -16.83 -5.94 4.80
C CYS A 18 -16.02 -7.10 5.39
N ALA A 19 -16.54 -8.32 5.33
CA ALA A 19 -15.81 -9.51 5.77
C ALA A 19 -14.52 -9.74 4.97
N PHE A 20 -14.58 -9.61 3.64
CA PHE A 20 -13.40 -9.72 2.79
C PHE A 20 -12.36 -8.64 3.11
N LEU A 21 -12.81 -7.41 3.31
CA LEU A 21 -11.92 -6.30 3.68
C LEU A 21 -11.22 -6.57 5.02
N ALA A 22 -11.97 -7.07 6.01
CA ALA A 22 -11.41 -7.41 7.32
C ALA A 22 -10.35 -8.50 7.21
N VAL A 23 -10.61 -9.57 6.45
CA VAL A 23 -9.63 -10.63 6.18
C VAL A 23 -8.41 -10.09 5.44
N PHE A 24 -8.62 -9.23 4.44
CA PHE A 24 -7.50 -8.62 3.70
C PHE A 24 -6.62 -7.76 4.61
N VAL A 25 -7.21 -6.92 5.46
CA VAL A 25 -6.46 -6.10 6.43
C VAL A 25 -5.73 -6.98 7.45
N ALA A 26 -6.35 -8.07 7.92
CA ALA A 26 -5.68 -9.02 8.80
C ALA A 26 -4.46 -9.68 8.14
N ILE A 27 -4.57 -10.05 6.86
CA ILE A 27 -3.43 -10.58 6.08
C ILE A 27 -2.32 -9.53 5.96
N LEU A 28 -2.65 -8.27 5.70
CA LEU A 28 -1.66 -7.18 5.63
C LEU A 28 -0.88 -7.03 6.95
N ILE A 29 -1.59 -7.03 8.08
CA ILE A 29 -0.98 -6.92 9.40
C ILE A 29 -0.11 -8.15 9.69
N ALA A 30 -0.61 -9.36 9.41
CA ALA A 30 0.14 -10.60 9.60
C ALA A 30 1.43 -10.62 8.77
N VAL A 31 1.35 -10.28 7.49
CA VAL A 31 2.52 -10.19 6.60
C VAL A 31 3.52 -9.16 7.11
N GLN A 32 3.06 -7.99 7.51
CA GLN A 32 3.94 -6.97 8.08
C GLN A 32 4.62 -7.44 9.37
N THR A 33 3.87 -8.11 10.26
CA THR A 33 4.41 -8.61 11.53
C THR A 33 5.50 -9.65 11.30
N VAL A 34 5.26 -10.61 10.41
CA VAL A 34 6.23 -11.66 10.08
C VAL A 34 7.50 -11.08 9.46
N LEU A 35 7.34 -10.11 8.55
CA LEU A 35 8.48 -9.51 7.84
C LEU A 35 9.18 -8.40 8.62
N SER A 36 8.61 -7.91 9.72
CA SER A 36 9.21 -6.86 10.56
C SER A 36 10.57 -7.25 11.15
N ALA A 37 10.86 -8.54 11.24
CA ALA A 37 12.15 -9.06 11.70
C ALA A 37 13.29 -8.82 10.68
N VAL A 38 12.96 -8.55 9.40
CA VAL A 38 13.95 -8.36 8.33
C VAL A 38 13.85 -6.92 7.79
N PRO A 39 14.77 -6.03 8.17
CA PRO A 39 14.73 -4.64 7.72
C PRO A 39 14.76 -4.52 6.18
N GLY A 40 13.89 -3.67 5.66
CA GLY A 40 13.80 -3.42 4.21
C GLY A 40 13.01 -4.47 3.42
N VAL A 41 12.54 -5.54 4.04
CA VAL A 41 11.66 -6.53 3.39
C VAL A 41 10.22 -6.22 3.70
N GLU A 42 9.45 -5.89 2.66
CA GLU A 42 8.00 -5.65 2.79
C GLU A 42 7.22 -6.16 1.59
N LEU A 43 6.05 -6.73 1.87
CA LEU A 43 5.10 -7.15 0.84
C LEU A 43 3.77 -6.37 0.92
N VAL A 44 3.64 -5.48 1.88
CA VAL A 44 2.41 -4.69 2.09
C VAL A 44 2.14 -3.80 0.88
N THR A 45 3.18 -3.19 0.31
CA THR A 45 3.07 -2.35 -0.89
C THR A 45 2.50 -3.12 -2.08
N VAL A 46 3.03 -4.31 -2.41
CA VAL A 46 2.51 -5.09 -3.56
C VAL A 46 1.08 -5.56 -3.34
N LEU A 47 0.69 -5.88 -2.11
CA LEU A 47 -0.68 -6.26 -1.77
C LEU A 47 -1.63 -5.08 -1.98
N PHE A 48 -1.30 -3.88 -1.50
CA PHE A 48 -2.11 -2.69 -1.73
C PHE A 48 -2.18 -2.29 -3.19
N VAL A 49 -1.05 -2.31 -3.91
CA VAL A 49 -0.99 -2.03 -5.35
C VAL A 49 -1.93 -2.96 -6.12
N SER A 50 -1.81 -4.27 -5.90
CA SER A 50 -2.59 -5.28 -6.60
C SER A 50 -4.08 -5.22 -6.24
N TYR A 51 -4.40 -5.05 -4.96
CA TYR A 51 -5.78 -4.93 -4.48
C TYR A 51 -6.46 -3.68 -5.04
N SER A 52 -5.82 -2.52 -4.92
CA SER A 52 -6.38 -1.24 -5.36
C SER A 52 -6.56 -1.18 -6.87
N PHE A 53 -5.65 -1.81 -7.61
CA PHE A 53 -5.75 -1.92 -9.06
C PHE A 53 -7.01 -2.66 -9.51
N VAL A 54 -7.43 -3.69 -8.77
CA VAL A 54 -8.62 -4.49 -9.08
C VAL A 54 -9.90 -3.92 -8.44
N ALA A 55 -9.84 -3.62 -7.15
CA ALA A 55 -10.99 -3.17 -6.36
C ALA A 55 -11.34 -1.69 -6.60
N GLY A 56 -10.38 -0.90 -7.09
CA GLY A 56 -10.50 0.53 -7.34
C GLY A 56 -10.16 1.39 -6.13
N ALA A 57 -9.96 2.69 -6.38
CA ALA A 57 -9.42 3.66 -5.42
C ALA A 57 -10.20 3.72 -4.10
N LYS A 58 -11.54 3.78 -4.14
CA LYS A 58 -12.36 3.94 -2.93
C LYS A 58 -12.21 2.75 -1.96
N ARG A 59 -12.28 1.50 -2.48
CA ARG A 59 -12.10 0.29 -1.67
C ARG A 59 -10.67 0.18 -1.16
N GLY A 60 -9.69 0.55 -2.00
CA GLY A 60 -8.29 0.63 -1.62
C GLY A 60 -8.03 1.58 -0.46
N MET A 61 -8.56 2.81 -0.53
CA MET A 61 -8.43 3.81 0.53
C MET A 61 -9.08 3.35 1.83
N PHE A 62 -10.25 2.67 1.75
CA PHE A 62 -10.89 2.13 2.94
C PHE A 62 -10.02 1.06 3.63
N ALA A 63 -9.45 0.15 2.82
CA ALA A 63 -8.49 -0.85 3.32
C ALA A 63 -7.24 -0.19 3.92
N ALA A 64 -6.69 0.84 3.28
CA ALA A 64 -5.52 1.57 3.74
C ALA A 64 -5.76 2.27 5.08
N THR A 65 -6.91 2.92 5.23
CA THR A 65 -7.30 3.59 6.48
C THR A 65 -7.49 2.57 7.61
N ALA A 66 -8.23 1.48 7.36
CA ALA A 66 -8.43 0.41 8.33
C ALA A 66 -7.11 -0.24 8.75
N PHE A 67 -6.23 -0.53 7.80
CA PHE A 67 -4.89 -1.07 8.07
C PHE A 67 -4.06 -0.13 8.94
N SER A 68 -4.01 1.18 8.60
CA SER A 68 -3.22 2.18 9.33
C SER A 68 -3.66 2.30 10.80
N LEU A 69 -4.96 2.20 11.06
CA LEU A 69 -5.53 2.26 12.40
C LEU A 69 -5.29 0.95 13.18
N LEU A 70 -5.65 -0.19 12.59
CA LEU A 70 -5.60 -1.48 13.28
C LEU A 70 -4.17 -1.96 13.54
N ARG A 71 -3.22 -1.60 12.66
CA ARG A 71 -1.80 -1.88 12.88
C ARG A 71 -1.28 -1.33 14.20
N GLN A 72 -1.78 -0.18 14.67
CA GLN A 72 -1.34 0.42 15.93
C GLN A 72 -1.66 -0.45 17.15
N LEU A 73 -2.67 -1.32 17.05
CA LEU A 73 -3.00 -2.27 18.11
C LEU A 73 -1.95 -3.37 18.26
N VAL A 74 -1.26 -3.72 17.17
CA VAL A 74 -0.26 -4.80 17.15
C VAL A 74 1.15 -4.26 17.45
N PHE A 75 1.52 -3.12 16.85
CA PHE A 75 2.88 -2.57 16.95
C PHE A 75 3.02 -1.48 18.03
N GLY A 76 1.95 -1.15 18.72
CA GLY A 76 1.91 -0.03 19.65
C GLY A 76 1.56 1.30 18.96
N PHE A 77 1.00 2.22 19.74
CA PHE A 77 0.54 3.51 19.24
C PHE A 77 1.72 4.46 19.01
N SER A 78 1.93 4.85 17.76
CA SER A 78 2.88 5.88 17.36
C SER A 78 2.19 6.88 16.44
N PRO A 79 2.00 8.15 16.90
CA PRO A 79 1.31 9.17 16.11
C PRO A 79 1.98 9.45 14.76
N THR A 80 3.31 9.54 14.73
CA THR A 80 4.08 9.79 13.50
C THR A 80 3.87 8.68 12.46
N VAL A 81 3.97 7.43 12.90
CA VAL A 81 3.76 6.27 12.02
C VAL A 81 2.31 6.18 11.55
N LEU A 82 1.34 6.50 12.42
CA LEU A 82 -0.08 6.54 12.05
C LEU A 82 -0.33 7.56 10.93
N ILE A 83 0.15 8.79 11.11
CA ILE A 83 -0.02 9.86 10.12
C ILE A 83 0.69 9.50 8.81
N LEU A 84 1.94 9.00 8.89
CA LEU A 84 2.71 8.54 7.75
C LEU A 84 1.94 7.49 6.92
N TYR A 85 1.41 6.47 7.59
CA TYR A 85 0.68 5.38 6.94
C TYR A 85 -0.66 5.83 6.36
N LEU A 86 -1.39 6.70 7.07
CA LEU A 86 -2.62 7.28 6.56
C LEU A 86 -2.39 8.10 5.29
N ILE A 87 -1.34 8.89 5.23
CA ILE A 87 -1.01 9.67 4.03
C ILE A 87 -0.55 8.73 2.91
N TYR A 88 0.48 7.94 3.19
CA TYR A 88 1.15 7.14 2.16
C TYR A 88 0.24 6.09 1.52
N TYR A 89 -0.37 5.20 2.32
CA TYR A 89 -1.18 4.11 1.76
C TYR A 89 -2.48 4.61 1.11
N ASN A 90 -3.06 5.71 1.58
CA ASN A 90 -4.21 6.31 0.90
C ASN A 90 -3.81 6.92 -0.45
N LEU A 91 -2.67 7.59 -0.55
CA LEU A 91 -2.17 8.09 -1.84
C LEU A 91 -1.78 6.95 -2.78
N LEU A 92 -1.12 5.92 -2.28
CA LEU A 92 -0.75 4.73 -3.05
C LEU A 92 -2.00 4.06 -3.63
N THR A 93 -3.00 3.79 -2.80
CA THR A 93 -4.24 3.12 -3.23
C THR A 93 -5.09 4.00 -4.15
N LEU A 94 -5.07 5.30 -3.97
CA LEU A 94 -5.71 6.25 -4.86
C LEU A 94 -5.06 6.22 -6.25
N THR A 95 -3.75 6.34 -6.32
CA THR A 95 -3.00 6.34 -7.60
C THR A 95 -3.19 5.04 -8.37
N PHE A 96 -2.96 3.89 -7.73
CA PHE A 96 -3.11 2.59 -8.40
C PHE A 96 -4.57 2.22 -8.68
N GLY A 97 -5.50 2.64 -7.84
CA GLY A 97 -6.92 2.44 -8.08
C GLY A 97 -7.49 3.28 -9.24
N LEU A 98 -6.96 4.48 -9.46
CA LEU A 98 -7.29 5.31 -10.63
C LEU A 98 -6.61 4.76 -11.89
N PHE A 99 -5.36 4.32 -11.78
CA PHE A 99 -4.60 3.74 -12.88
C PHE A 99 -5.25 2.45 -13.39
N GLY A 100 -5.68 1.56 -12.47
CA GLY A 100 -6.37 0.31 -12.80
C GLY A 100 -7.71 0.48 -13.51
N ARG A 101 -8.36 1.65 -13.37
CA ARG A 101 -9.58 1.99 -14.10
C ARG A 101 -9.32 2.41 -15.55
N ARG A 102 -8.14 2.93 -15.85
CA ARG A 102 -7.80 3.51 -17.16
C ARG A 102 -7.06 2.56 -18.08
N ILE A 103 -6.37 1.58 -17.51
CA ILE A 103 -5.44 0.72 -18.26
C ILE A 103 -5.86 -0.74 -18.14
N ASP A 104 -6.00 -1.40 -19.28
CA ASP A 104 -6.16 -2.85 -19.34
C ASP A 104 -4.85 -3.53 -18.94
N ILE A 105 -4.97 -4.60 -18.16
CA ILE A 105 -3.84 -5.38 -17.66
C ILE A 105 -3.19 -6.12 -18.83
N LYS A 106 -2.10 -5.55 -19.36
CA LYS A 106 -1.23 -6.20 -20.35
C LYS A 106 0.19 -6.23 -19.79
N GLY A 107 0.92 -7.30 -20.08
CA GLY A 107 2.31 -7.47 -19.60
C GLY A 107 3.23 -6.29 -19.90
N LYS A 108 2.98 -5.56 -20.98
CA LYS A 108 3.74 -4.36 -21.38
C LYS A 108 3.66 -3.20 -20.38
N HIS A 109 2.66 -3.17 -19.50
CA HIS A 109 2.50 -2.10 -18.49
C HIS A 109 3.18 -2.43 -17.16
N LEU A 110 3.71 -3.65 -16.99
CA LEU A 110 4.37 -4.07 -15.76
C LEU A 110 5.54 -3.16 -15.36
N PRO A 111 6.46 -2.76 -16.27
CA PRO A 111 7.57 -1.87 -15.90
C PRO A 111 7.10 -0.51 -15.37
N ILE A 112 6.00 0.01 -15.91
CA ILE A 112 5.41 1.28 -15.45
C ILE A 112 4.84 1.11 -14.03
N ILE A 113 4.17 -0.01 -13.75
CA ILE A 113 3.60 -0.32 -12.43
C ILE A 113 4.71 -0.48 -11.40
N VAL A 114 5.79 -1.19 -11.75
CA VAL A 114 6.97 -1.35 -10.90
C VAL A 114 7.61 0.02 -10.63
N GLY A 115 7.83 0.82 -11.67
CA GLY A 115 8.39 2.17 -11.54
C GLY A 115 7.55 3.06 -10.62
N MET A 116 6.22 3.06 -10.80
CA MET A 116 5.30 3.81 -9.92
C MET A 116 5.34 3.33 -8.47
N ALA A 117 5.45 2.03 -8.23
CA ALA A 117 5.57 1.47 -6.88
C ALA A 117 6.90 1.89 -6.24
N CYS A 118 8.01 1.85 -6.99
CA CYS A 118 9.32 2.31 -6.54
C CYS A 118 9.32 3.80 -6.19
N VAL A 119 8.72 4.64 -7.03
CA VAL A 119 8.53 6.07 -6.73
C VAL A 119 7.71 6.25 -5.45
N GLY A 120 6.66 5.44 -5.26
CA GLY A 120 5.90 5.41 -4.02
C GLY A 120 6.76 5.10 -2.79
N THR A 121 7.65 4.10 -2.87
CA THR A 121 8.57 3.75 -1.77
C THR A 121 9.54 4.88 -1.44
N VAL A 122 10.09 5.56 -2.45
CA VAL A 122 10.93 6.75 -2.24
C VAL A 122 10.12 7.87 -1.58
N PHE A 123 8.89 8.07 -2.02
CA PHE A 123 7.99 9.07 -1.44
C PHE A 123 7.63 8.76 0.01
N PHE A 124 7.45 7.49 0.37
CA PHE A 124 7.27 7.05 1.76
C PHE A 124 8.43 7.50 2.65
N THR A 125 9.66 7.17 2.25
CA THR A 125 10.88 7.58 2.96
C THR A 125 10.99 9.11 3.03
N GLY A 126 10.65 9.80 1.94
CA GLY A 126 10.66 11.27 1.91
C GLY A 126 9.68 11.90 2.90
N ILE A 127 8.45 11.38 2.99
CA ILE A 127 7.48 11.86 4.00
C ILE A 127 8.00 11.60 5.41
N ASP A 128 8.55 10.41 5.66
CA ASP A 128 9.09 10.06 6.98
C ASP A 128 10.25 10.97 7.39
N CYS A 129 11.17 11.26 6.47
CA CYS A 129 12.29 12.19 6.70
C CYS A 129 11.86 13.63 7.00
N VAL A 130 10.64 14.00 6.66
CA VAL A 130 10.07 15.32 7.00
C VAL A 130 9.21 15.24 8.24
N LEU A 131 8.30 14.28 8.30
CA LEU A 131 7.29 14.17 9.35
C LEU A 131 7.91 13.86 10.72
N THR A 132 8.84 12.92 10.78
CA THR A 132 9.47 12.49 12.03
C THR A 132 10.29 13.61 12.67
N PRO A 133 11.21 14.31 11.96
CA PRO A 133 11.93 15.44 12.52
C PRO A 133 11.03 16.61 12.96
N LEU A 134 9.96 16.88 12.20
CA LEU A 134 9.01 17.92 12.56
C LEU A 134 8.25 17.58 13.85
N TRP A 135 7.81 16.35 13.98
CA TRP A 135 7.05 15.90 15.15
C TRP A 135 7.88 15.94 16.44
N TYR A 136 9.13 15.46 16.36
CA TYR A 136 10.05 15.41 17.50
C TYR A 136 10.90 16.66 17.65
N GLN A 137 10.62 17.72 16.88
CA GLN A 137 11.32 19.00 16.93
C GLN A 137 12.86 18.88 16.84
N TYR A 138 13.33 18.03 15.91
CA TYR A 138 14.76 17.88 15.70
C TYR A 138 15.36 19.17 15.19
N ASN A 139 16.57 19.50 15.67
CA ASN A 139 17.34 20.58 15.09
C ASN A 139 17.82 20.18 13.66
N GLN A 140 18.27 21.16 12.87
CA GLN A 140 18.67 20.93 11.47
C GLN A 140 19.73 19.83 11.31
N LYS A 141 20.72 19.77 12.24
CA LYS A 141 21.77 18.73 12.19
C LYS A 141 21.20 17.33 12.45
N ALA A 142 20.33 17.19 13.43
CA ALA A 142 19.68 15.92 13.75
C ALA A 142 18.72 15.48 12.63
N ALA A 143 17.99 16.40 12.01
CA ALA A 143 17.11 16.10 10.88
C ALA A 143 17.90 15.61 9.65
N LEU A 144 19.04 16.26 9.33
CA LEU A 144 19.93 15.79 8.28
C LEU A 144 20.51 14.41 8.57
N LEU A 145 20.96 14.18 9.80
CA LEU A 145 21.50 12.88 10.22
C LEU A 145 20.41 11.78 10.10
N TYR A 146 19.18 12.08 10.48
CA TYR A 146 18.04 11.17 10.33
C TYR A 146 17.81 10.80 8.85
N ALA A 147 17.82 11.80 7.97
CA ALA A 147 17.66 11.56 6.53
C ALA A 147 18.80 10.71 5.94
N TYR A 148 20.05 10.96 6.33
CA TYR A 148 21.18 10.12 5.92
C TYR A 148 21.07 8.68 6.47
N ALA A 149 20.62 8.51 7.70
CA ALA A 149 20.41 7.19 8.30
C ALA A 149 19.28 6.39 7.65
N ALA A 150 18.31 7.05 7.01
CA ALA A 150 17.22 6.39 6.28
C ALA A 150 17.69 5.75 4.95
N LEU A 151 18.75 6.25 4.32
CA LEU A 151 19.20 5.78 2.99
C LEU A 151 19.57 4.29 2.96
N PRO A 152 20.35 3.75 3.91
CA PRO A 152 20.68 2.32 3.93
C PRO A 152 19.48 1.40 4.02
N PHE A 153 18.38 1.86 4.64
CA PHE A 153 17.13 1.09 4.74
C PHE A 153 16.24 1.25 3.49
N MET A 154 16.29 2.41 2.85
CA MET A 154 15.54 2.69 1.63
C MET A 154 15.97 1.81 0.46
N ILE A 155 17.28 1.54 0.31
CA ILE A 155 17.81 0.75 -0.81
C ILE A 155 17.25 -0.69 -0.83
N PRO A 156 17.40 -1.51 0.24
CA PRO A 156 16.82 -2.85 0.24
C PRO A 156 15.29 -2.84 0.13
N GLN A 157 14.61 -1.86 0.71
CA GLN A 157 13.17 -1.70 0.56
C GLN A 157 12.76 -1.44 -0.89
N LEU A 158 13.49 -0.60 -1.60
CA LEU A 158 13.26 -0.30 -3.01
C LEU A 158 13.45 -1.54 -3.89
N ILE A 159 14.52 -2.31 -3.65
CA ILE A 159 14.79 -3.58 -4.34
C ILE A 159 13.65 -4.58 -4.05
N CYS A 160 13.26 -4.72 -2.79
CA CYS A 160 12.17 -5.60 -2.39
C CYS A 160 10.86 -5.21 -3.07
N THR A 161 10.51 -3.92 -3.10
CA THR A 161 9.32 -3.42 -3.81
C THR A 161 9.38 -3.74 -5.30
N ALA A 162 10.51 -3.48 -5.96
CA ALA A 162 10.67 -3.77 -7.39
C ALA A 162 10.50 -5.26 -7.69
N VAL A 163 11.17 -6.13 -6.94
CA VAL A 163 11.11 -7.59 -7.14
C VAL A 163 9.72 -8.13 -6.79
N SER A 164 9.16 -7.73 -5.66
CA SER A 164 7.86 -8.23 -5.22
C SER A 164 6.73 -7.81 -6.17
N VAL A 165 6.72 -6.57 -6.64
CA VAL A 165 5.73 -6.10 -7.61
C VAL A 165 5.93 -6.79 -8.95
N ALA A 166 7.16 -6.95 -9.44
CA ALA A 166 7.42 -7.65 -10.70
C ALA A 166 6.97 -9.11 -10.67
N ALA A 167 7.20 -9.81 -9.56
CA ALA A 167 6.89 -11.24 -9.42
C ALA A 167 5.43 -11.50 -9.03
N LEU A 168 4.89 -10.74 -8.07
CA LEU A 168 3.61 -11.07 -7.42
C LEU A 168 2.41 -10.29 -7.97
N PHE A 169 2.61 -9.21 -8.73
CA PHE A 169 1.51 -8.38 -9.21
C PHE A 169 0.46 -9.17 -10.03
N PHE A 170 0.87 -9.94 -11.02
CA PHE A 170 -0.05 -10.72 -11.85
C PHE A 170 -0.77 -11.84 -11.10
N PRO A 171 -0.07 -12.70 -10.31
CA PRO A 171 -0.74 -13.69 -9.47
C PRO A 171 -1.77 -13.09 -8.53
N LEU A 172 -1.40 -12.01 -7.82
CA LEU A 172 -2.28 -11.33 -6.88
C LEU A 172 -3.51 -10.73 -7.58
N ILE A 173 -3.34 -10.08 -8.74
CA ILE A 173 -4.48 -9.59 -9.52
C ILE A 173 -5.45 -10.70 -9.89
N LYS A 174 -4.93 -11.85 -10.32
CA LYS A 174 -5.78 -12.99 -10.67
C LYS A 174 -6.57 -13.48 -9.45
N THR A 175 -5.92 -13.61 -8.32
CA THR A 175 -6.54 -14.00 -7.03
C THR A 175 -7.60 -12.99 -6.60
N PHE A 176 -7.27 -11.69 -6.57
CA PHE A 176 -8.23 -10.66 -6.19
C PHE A 176 -9.43 -10.55 -7.14
N LYS A 177 -9.23 -10.74 -8.44
CA LYS A 177 -10.34 -10.79 -9.40
C LYS A 177 -11.27 -11.96 -9.13
N LEU A 178 -10.74 -13.15 -8.82
CA LEU A 178 -11.54 -14.32 -8.50
C LEU A 178 -12.32 -14.10 -7.19
N ALA A 179 -11.65 -13.62 -6.15
CA ALA A 179 -12.27 -13.34 -4.87
C ALA A 179 -13.37 -12.28 -4.98
N LEU A 180 -13.12 -11.15 -5.64
CA LEU A 180 -14.12 -10.10 -5.82
C LEU A 180 -15.29 -10.52 -6.70
N LYS A 181 -15.08 -11.41 -7.69
CA LYS A 181 -16.16 -11.95 -8.53
C LYS A 181 -17.14 -12.83 -7.73
N SER A 182 -16.67 -13.50 -6.68
CA SER A 182 -17.53 -14.33 -5.81
C SER A 182 -18.32 -13.51 -4.79
N ILE A 183 -17.97 -12.24 -4.58
CA ILE A 183 -18.51 -11.36 -3.53
C ILE A 183 -19.45 -10.30 -4.12
N LEU A 184 -19.12 -9.81 -5.32
CA LEU A 184 -19.89 -8.80 -6.10
C LEU A 184 -20.87 -9.45 -7.07
#